data_3abdd2f4daf697054bb8551928597ea4
#
_entry.id   3abdd2f4daf697054bb8551928597ea4
#
_cell.length_a   1.000
_cell.length_b   1.000
_cell.length_c   1.000
_cell.angle_alpha   90.00
_cell.angle_beta   90.00
_cell.angle_gamma   90.00
#
_symmetry.space_group_name_H-M   'P 1'
#
loop_
_entity.id
_entity.type
_entity.pdbx_description
1 polymer ?
#
loop_
_entity_poly.entity_id
_entity_poly.type
_entity_poly.pdbx_seq_one_letter_code
_entity_poly.pdbx_strand_id
1 'polypeptide(L)'
;MHILFIGYGKTSQRVAKQLFQQGHQITTISRSLKSDDWAKHLTQDIHQLDLSQVAPIDAVYVLLSPESSTVESYQRTFVDSIEPMLHALKSHPLKKVIVVSSTRVYGESAGERVDDDTCPQPSDAQGQVLLNMETLWQQAY
;
A
#
# COMPACT_ATOMS: atom_id res chain seq x y z
N MET A 1 -16.37 5.80 8.08
CA MET A 1 -15.85 5.63 6.71
C MET A 1 -15.62 4.15 6.41
N HIS A 2 -15.64 3.80 5.16
CA HIS A 2 -15.20 2.47 4.71
C HIS A 2 -13.75 2.56 4.25
N ILE A 3 -12.88 1.81 4.91
CA ILE A 3 -11.43 1.87 4.70
C ILE A 3 -10.94 0.53 4.18
N LEU A 4 -10.21 0.57 3.07
CA LEU A 4 -9.61 -0.61 2.45
C LEU A 4 -8.13 -0.67 2.76
N PHE A 5 -7.64 -1.84 3.16
CA PHE A 5 -6.21 -2.12 3.30
C PHE A 5 -5.77 -3.06 2.18
N ILE A 6 -4.89 -2.58 1.30
CA ILE A 6 -4.24 -3.43 0.30
C ILE A 6 -2.89 -3.86 0.87
N GLY A 7 -2.79 -5.15 1.20
CA GLY A 7 -1.69 -5.67 1.99
C GLY A 7 -2.05 -5.68 3.47
N TYR A 8 -1.94 -6.83 4.13
CA TYR A 8 -2.38 -6.98 5.52
C TYR A 8 -1.36 -7.76 6.35
N GLY A 9 -0.28 -7.09 6.72
CA GLY A 9 0.70 -7.59 7.66
C GLY A 9 0.45 -7.04 9.08
N LYS A 10 1.48 -7.15 9.94
CA LYS A 10 1.35 -6.72 11.35
C LYS A 10 1.06 -5.23 11.50
N THR A 11 1.71 -4.39 10.69
CA THR A 11 1.48 -2.93 10.74
C THR A 11 0.07 -2.58 10.32
N SER A 12 -0.39 -3.14 9.20
CA SER A 12 -1.75 -2.93 8.71
C SER A 12 -2.78 -3.37 9.75
N GLN A 13 -2.55 -4.52 10.39
CA GLN A 13 -3.45 -5.06 11.41
C GLN A 13 -3.60 -4.10 12.58
N ARG A 14 -2.50 -3.52 13.05
CA ARG A 14 -2.53 -2.56 14.17
C ARG A 14 -3.32 -1.30 13.81
N VAL A 15 -3.05 -0.73 12.65
CA VAL A 15 -3.74 0.48 12.19
C VAL A 15 -5.21 0.20 11.95
N ALA A 16 -5.53 -0.90 11.29
CA ALA A 16 -6.90 -1.28 10.98
C ALA A 16 -7.72 -1.51 12.25
N LYS A 17 -7.13 -2.14 13.26
CA LYS A 17 -7.81 -2.37 14.54
C LYS A 17 -8.17 -1.06 15.23
N GLN A 18 -7.24 -0.09 15.23
CA GLN A 18 -7.51 1.23 15.80
C GLN A 18 -8.65 1.94 15.06
N LEU A 19 -8.64 1.88 13.74
CA LEU A 19 -9.70 2.49 12.93
C LEU A 19 -11.04 1.82 13.15
N PHE A 20 -11.07 0.51 13.28
CA PHE A 20 -12.29 -0.22 13.61
C PHE A 20 -12.85 0.21 14.96
N GLN A 21 -11.97 0.37 15.97
CA GLN A 21 -12.39 0.82 17.30
C GLN A 21 -12.95 2.24 17.29
N GLN A 22 -12.59 3.04 16.28
CA GLN A 22 -13.12 4.39 16.07
C GLN A 22 -14.42 4.40 15.25
N GLY A 23 -14.98 3.24 14.94
CA GLY A 23 -16.26 3.13 14.25
C GLY A 23 -16.19 2.99 12.73
N HIS A 24 -15.01 2.77 12.17
CA HIS A 24 -14.87 2.61 10.71
C HIS A 24 -15.09 1.16 10.28
N GLN A 25 -15.62 0.97 9.08
CA GLN A 25 -15.74 -0.33 8.45
C GLN A 25 -14.42 -0.66 7.75
N ILE A 26 -13.90 -1.88 7.97
CA ILE A 26 -12.60 -2.30 7.46
C ILE A 26 -12.76 -3.46 6.47
N THR A 27 -12.12 -3.33 5.31
CA THR A 27 -11.96 -4.41 4.32
C THR A 27 -10.49 -4.56 4.02
N THR A 28 -9.99 -5.77 3.88
CA THR A 28 -8.57 -6.05 3.59
C THR A 28 -8.40 -6.90 2.34
N ILE A 29 -7.30 -6.67 1.64
CA ILE A 29 -6.87 -7.49 0.52
C ILE A 29 -5.50 -8.08 0.86
N SER A 30 -5.36 -9.39 0.77
CA SER A 30 -4.08 -10.07 0.95
C SER A 30 -4.06 -11.36 0.14
N ARG A 31 -2.89 -11.98 0.01
CA ARG A 31 -2.74 -13.25 -0.72
C ARG A 31 -3.04 -14.48 0.13
N SER A 32 -3.20 -14.30 1.43
CA SER A 32 -3.47 -15.40 2.35
C SER A 32 -4.71 -15.10 3.19
N LEU A 33 -5.35 -16.17 3.68
CA LEU A 33 -6.50 -16.05 4.56
C LEU A 33 -6.10 -15.39 5.87
N LYS A 34 -6.98 -14.53 6.37
CA LYS A 34 -6.85 -13.86 7.67
C LYS A 34 -8.04 -14.23 8.53
N SER A 35 -7.87 -14.14 9.85
CA SER A 35 -8.85 -14.65 10.81
C SER A 35 -9.46 -13.60 11.73
N ASP A 36 -9.13 -12.32 11.58
CA ASP A 36 -9.72 -11.27 12.40
C ASP A 36 -11.21 -11.14 12.09
N ASP A 37 -12.06 -11.21 13.12
CA ASP A 37 -13.52 -11.20 12.95
C ASP A 37 -14.10 -9.82 12.68
N TRP A 38 -13.35 -8.77 13.03
CA TRP A 38 -13.82 -7.38 12.96
C TRP A 38 -13.64 -6.73 11.59
N ALA A 39 -13.01 -7.41 10.64
CA ALA A 39 -12.78 -6.91 9.30
C ALA A 39 -13.23 -7.93 8.27
N LYS A 40 -13.59 -7.43 7.08
CA LYS A 40 -13.88 -8.29 5.93
C LYS A 40 -12.58 -8.53 5.17
N HIS A 41 -12.16 -9.78 5.13
CA HIS A 41 -10.91 -10.17 4.46
C HIS A 41 -11.20 -10.78 3.09
N LEU A 42 -10.54 -10.24 2.04
CA LEU A 42 -10.60 -10.78 0.70
C LEU A 42 -9.21 -11.29 0.31
N THR A 43 -9.17 -12.49 -0.27
CA THR A 43 -7.93 -13.10 -0.74
C THR A 43 -7.84 -12.87 -2.24
N GLN A 44 -6.97 -11.96 -2.69
CA GLN A 44 -6.81 -11.61 -4.10
C GLN A 44 -5.35 -11.30 -4.40
N ASP A 45 -4.98 -11.44 -5.67
CA ASP A 45 -3.73 -10.96 -6.21
C ASP A 45 -3.90 -9.48 -6.61
N ILE A 46 -3.00 -8.62 -6.13
CA ILE A 46 -3.07 -7.17 -6.42
C ILE A 46 -2.91 -6.87 -7.91
N HIS A 47 -2.29 -7.76 -8.68
CA HIS A 47 -2.13 -7.60 -10.13
C HIS A 47 -3.43 -7.90 -10.89
N GLN A 48 -4.40 -8.52 -10.22
CA GLN A 48 -5.71 -8.86 -10.76
C GLN A 48 -6.81 -8.42 -9.79
N LEU A 49 -6.63 -7.26 -9.19
CA LEU A 49 -7.53 -6.76 -8.16
C LEU A 49 -8.93 -6.48 -8.72
N ASP A 50 -9.94 -6.98 -8.03
CA ASP A 50 -11.35 -6.75 -8.37
C ASP A 50 -12.09 -6.25 -7.15
N LEU A 51 -12.50 -4.98 -7.20
CA LEU A 51 -13.25 -4.31 -6.13
C LEU A 51 -14.69 -4.02 -6.55
N SER A 52 -15.18 -4.63 -7.64
CA SER A 52 -16.52 -4.37 -8.18
C SER A 52 -17.63 -4.81 -7.22
N GLN A 53 -17.37 -5.79 -6.36
CA GLN A 53 -18.35 -6.30 -5.39
C GLN A 53 -18.13 -5.71 -3.99
N VAL A 54 -17.20 -4.78 -3.84
CA VAL A 54 -16.91 -4.16 -2.54
C VAL A 54 -17.75 -2.88 -2.42
N ALA A 55 -18.34 -2.66 -1.24
CA ALA A 55 -19.08 -1.42 -0.96
C ALA A 55 -18.20 -0.18 -1.18
N PRO A 56 -18.78 1.00 -1.44
CA PRO A 56 -18.01 2.20 -1.73
C PRO A 56 -16.91 2.46 -0.70
N ILE A 57 -15.69 2.68 -1.17
CA ILE A 57 -14.50 2.86 -0.34
C ILE A 57 -14.19 4.35 -0.23
N ASP A 58 -14.00 4.84 0.99
CA ASP A 58 -13.69 6.25 1.27
C ASP A 58 -12.19 6.51 1.36
N ALA A 59 -11.44 5.56 1.89
CA ALA A 59 -9.99 5.69 2.06
C ALA A 59 -9.31 4.35 1.79
N VAL A 60 -8.07 4.40 1.29
CA VAL A 60 -7.27 3.20 1.06
C VAL A 60 -5.87 3.37 1.64
N TYR A 61 -5.40 2.31 2.29
CA TYR A 61 -4.03 2.17 2.77
C TYR A 61 -3.34 1.10 1.95
N VAL A 62 -2.22 1.46 1.33
CA VAL A 62 -1.42 0.52 0.53
C VAL A 62 -0.12 0.23 1.28
N LEU A 63 -0.01 -0.98 1.83
CA LEU A 63 1.14 -1.43 2.60
C LEU A 63 1.59 -2.78 2.05
N LEU A 64 2.45 -2.75 1.05
CA LEU A 64 2.89 -3.94 0.34
C LEU A 64 4.25 -4.40 0.83
N SER A 65 4.51 -5.71 0.68
CA SER A 65 5.81 -6.32 0.98
C SER A 65 6.22 -7.18 -0.21
N PRO A 66 7.46 -7.04 -0.71
CA PRO A 66 7.92 -7.87 -1.81
C PRO A 66 8.18 -9.31 -1.32
N GLU A 67 8.10 -10.27 -2.23
CA GLU A 67 8.36 -11.67 -1.91
C GLU A 67 9.84 -11.92 -1.59
N SER A 68 10.72 -11.12 -2.18
CA SER A 68 12.17 -11.21 -1.96
C SER A 68 12.78 -9.82 -2.05
N SER A 69 14.08 -9.70 -1.76
CA SER A 69 14.80 -8.43 -1.83
C SER A 69 15.36 -8.11 -3.21
N THR A 70 15.04 -8.90 -4.24
CA THR A 70 15.52 -8.65 -5.61
C THR A 70 14.83 -7.42 -6.22
N VAL A 71 15.49 -6.78 -7.18
CA VAL A 71 14.93 -5.63 -7.91
C VAL A 71 13.65 -6.04 -8.63
N GLU A 72 13.63 -7.23 -9.23
CA GLU A 72 12.47 -7.76 -9.95
C GLU A 72 11.27 -7.91 -9.04
N SER A 73 11.47 -8.41 -7.82
CA SER A 73 10.40 -8.56 -6.83
C SER A 73 9.87 -7.19 -6.38
N TYR A 74 10.76 -6.21 -6.17
CA TYR A 74 10.37 -4.84 -5.84
C TYR A 74 9.57 -4.21 -6.97
N GLN A 75 10.03 -4.34 -8.21
CA GLN A 75 9.35 -3.79 -9.39
C GLN A 75 7.95 -4.39 -9.54
N ARG A 76 7.84 -5.71 -9.43
CA ARG A 76 6.56 -6.41 -9.55
C ARG A 76 5.57 -5.99 -8.46
N THR A 77 6.05 -5.89 -7.22
CA THR A 77 5.18 -5.61 -6.07
C THR A 77 4.79 -4.12 -6.01
N PHE A 78 5.75 -3.22 -6.22
CA PHE A 78 5.53 -1.80 -5.93
C PHE A 78 5.15 -0.97 -7.15
N VAL A 79 5.55 -1.37 -8.35
CA VAL A 79 5.31 -0.57 -9.56
C VAL A 79 4.32 -1.25 -10.51
N ASP A 80 4.55 -2.51 -10.84
CA ASP A 80 3.70 -3.21 -11.81
C ASP A 80 2.26 -3.42 -11.30
N SER A 81 2.06 -3.39 -9.98
CA SER A 81 0.75 -3.51 -9.37
C SER A 81 -0.08 -2.23 -9.39
N ILE A 82 0.53 -1.07 -9.65
CA ILE A 82 -0.15 0.24 -9.53
C ILE A 82 -1.30 0.35 -10.51
N GLU A 83 -1.07 0.05 -11.79
CA GLU A 83 -2.12 0.18 -12.81
C GLU A 83 -3.35 -0.69 -12.51
N PRO A 84 -3.24 -2.00 -12.19
CA PRO A 84 -4.38 -2.79 -11.76
C PRO A 84 -5.08 -2.23 -10.53
N MET A 85 -4.33 -1.73 -9.54
CA MET A 85 -4.91 -1.13 -8.34
C MET A 85 -5.70 0.14 -8.67
N LEU A 86 -5.12 1.03 -9.48
CA LEU A 86 -5.80 2.27 -9.89
C LEU A 86 -7.06 1.97 -10.67
N HIS A 87 -7.02 0.99 -11.56
CA HIS A 87 -8.19 0.57 -12.33
C HIS A 87 -9.32 0.07 -11.41
N ALA A 88 -8.99 -0.76 -10.43
CA ALA A 88 -9.97 -1.29 -9.48
C ALA A 88 -10.54 -0.19 -8.57
N LEU A 89 -9.74 0.81 -8.20
CA LEU A 89 -10.16 1.91 -7.32
C LEU A 89 -10.94 2.99 -8.06
N LYS A 90 -10.89 3.02 -9.37
CA LYS A 90 -11.46 4.10 -10.20
C LYS A 90 -12.95 4.36 -9.94
N SER A 91 -13.73 3.31 -9.67
CA SER A 91 -15.17 3.42 -9.45
C SER A 91 -15.55 3.74 -8.00
N HIS A 92 -14.58 3.88 -7.11
CA HIS A 92 -14.84 4.15 -5.70
C HIS A 92 -14.64 5.63 -5.37
N PRO A 93 -15.45 6.22 -4.46
CA PRO A 93 -15.40 7.65 -4.14
C PRO A 93 -14.30 7.96 -3.12
N LEU A 94 -13.05 7.67 -3.46
CA LEU A 94 -11.91 7.84 -2.56
C LEU A 94 -11.71 9.29 -2.16
N LYS A 95 -11.58 9.54 -0.85
CA LYS A 95 -11.25 10.84 -0.27
C LYS A 95 -9.79 10.89 0.16
N LYS A 96 -9.16 9.73 0.40
CA LYS A 96 -7.81 9.66 0.93
C LYS A 96 -7.11 8.39 0.44
N VAL A 97 -5.86 8.55 0.01
CA VAL A 97 -4.99 7.44 -0.37
C VAL A 97 -3.69 7.58 0.41
N ILE A 98 -3.34 6.54 1.17
CA ILE A 98 -2.10 6.48 1.94
C ILE A 98 -1.27 5.32 1.41
N VAL A 99 -0.09 5.63 0.89
CA VAL A 99 0.84 4.64 0.37
C VAL A 99 2.07 4.63 1.27
N VAL A 100 2.39 3.47 1.82
CA VAL A 100 3.57 3.32 2.68
C VAL A 100 4.75 2.91 1.83
N SER A 101 5.83 3.68 1.92
CA SER A 101 7.09 3.44 1.24
C SER A 101 8.15 3.03 2.27
N SER A 102 9.41 3.28 1.97
CA SER A 102 10.53 2.92 2.83
C SER A 102 11.56 4.05 2.83
N THR A 103 12.30 4.21 3.93
CA THR A 103 13.42 5.16 4.01
C THR A 103 14.54 4.84 3.04
N ARG A 104 14.53 3.66 2.40
CA ARG A 104 15.48 3.26 1.37
C ARG A 104 15.58 4.27 0.22
N VAL A 105 14.51 5.03 -0.04
CA VAL A 105 14.49 6.06 -1.09
C VAL A 105 15.48 7.20 -0.82
N TYR A 106 15.89 7.39 0.41
CA TYR A 106 16.83 8.47 0.77
C TYR A 106 18.28 8.11 0.52
N GLY A 107 18.60 6.84 0.28
CA GLY A 107 19.97 6.40 0.05
C GLY A 107 20.88 6.59 1.25
N GLU A 108 20.30 6.77 2.43
CA GLU A 108 21.03 7.01 3.66
C GLU A 108 21.71 5.71 4.10
N SER A 109 23.04 5.75 4.28
CA SER A 109 23.83 4.58 4.65
C SER A 109 24.83 4.86 5.77
N ALA A 110 24.98 6.12 6.18
CA ALA A 110 25.99 6.56 7.16
C ALA A 110 25.35 7.12 8.44
N GLY A 111 24.07 6.87 8.67
CA GLY A 111 23.37 7.37 9.84
C GLY A 111 22.97 8.84 9.76
N GLU A 112 22.94 9.42 8.56
CA GLU A 112 22.48 10.80 8.40
C GLU A 112 21.01 10.92 8.80
N ARG A 113 20.67 12.08 9.33
CA ARG A 113 19.29 12.39 9.68
C ARG A 113 18.49 12.69 8.42
N VAL A 114 17.31 12.05 8.28
CA VAL A 114 16.35 12.34 7.20
C VAL A 114 15.03 12.78 7.82
N ASP A 115 14.31 13.63 7.09
CA ASP A 115 12.99 14.12 7.50
C ASP A 115 12.12 14.37 6.25
N ASP A 116 10.93 14.95 6.43
CA ASP A 116 9.97 15.18 5.36
C ASP A 116 10.52 16.09 4.26
N ASP A 117 11.48 16.96 4.57
CA ASP A 117 12.08 17.89 3.62
C ASP A 117 13.30 17.32 2.92
N THR A 118 13.79 16.16 3.34
CA THR A 118 14.95 15.52 2.73
C THR A 118 14.63 15.05 1.32
N CYS A 119 15.44 15.49 0.35
CA CYS A 119 15.28 15.06 -1.05
C CYS A 119 15.67 13.58 -1.20
N PRO A 120 14.78 12.70 -1.72
CA PRO A 120 15.11 11.31 -1.92
C PRO A 120 16.27 11.13 -2.92
N GLN A 121 17.29 10.39 -2.50
CA GLN A 121 18.47 10.07 -3.33
C GLN A 121 18.82 8.59 -3.10
N PRO A 122 18.07 7.66 -3.71
CA PRO A 122 18.28 6.23 -3.47
C PRO A 122 19.65 5.78 -3.95
N SER A 123 20.32 4.98 -3.13
CA SER A 123 21.66 4.46 -3.40
C SER A 123 21.65 3.09 -4.06
N ASP A 124 20.49 2.44 -4.18
CA ASP A 124 20.37 1.13 -4.81
C ASP A 124 19.15 1.08 -5.73
N ALA A 125 19.08 0.01 -6.52
CA ALA A 125 18.01 -0.17 -7.50
C ALA A 125 16.64 -0.36 -6.82
N GLN A 126 16.60 -1.01 -5.66
CA GLN A 126 15.36 -1.21 -4.92
C GLN A 126 14.82 0.14 -4.40
N GLY A 127 15.70 1.00 -3.90
CA GLY A 127 15.31 2.35 -3.51
C GLY A 127 14.78 3.16 -4.67
N GLN A 128 15.35 3.00 -5.86
CA GLN A 128 14.87 3.68 -7.07
C GLN A 128 13.47 3.19 -7.46
N VAL A 129 13.19 1.89 -7.32
CA VAL A 129 11.86 1.33 -7.56
C VAL A 129 10.84 1.96 -6.62
N LEU A 130 11.16 2.09 -5.34
CA LEU A 130 10.28 2.71 -4.35
C LEU A 130 10.01 4.18 -4.68
N LEU A 131 11.05 4.92 -5.12
CA LEU A 131 10.89 6.31 -5.54
C LEU A 131 9.97 6.42 -6.75
N ASN A 132 10.10 5.53 -7.73
CA ASN A 132 9.21 5.48 -8.88
C ASN A 132 7.77 5.21 -8.45
N MET A 133 7.56 4.30 -7.51
CA MET A 133 6.25 4.02 -6.94
C MET A 133 5.63 5.28 -6.33
N GLU A 134 6.38 5.99 -5.48
CA GLU A 134 5.89 7.22 -4.86
C GLU A 134 5.47 8.25 -5.91
N THR A 135 6.28 8.43 -6.95
CA THR A 135 6.00 9.36 -8.03
C THR A 135 4.72 9.00 -8.78
N LEU A 136 4.54 7.73 -9.12
CA LEU A 136 3.37 7.27 -9.86
C LEU A 136 2.08 7.45 -9.05
N TRP A 137 2.11 7.16 -7.74
CA TRP A 137 0.95 7.39 -6.88
C TRP A 137 0.61 8.87 -6.76
N GLN A 138 1.63 9.72 -6.61
CA GLN A 138 1.43 11.17 -6.53
C GLN A 138 0.83 11.74 -7.81
N GLN A 139 1.23 11.23 -8.97
CA GLN A 139 0.68 11.66 -10.26
C GLN A 139 -0.78 11.20 -10.44
N ALA A 140 -1.18 10.09 -9.82
CA ALA A 140 -2.54 9.56 -9.95
C ALA A 140 -3.55 10.31 -9.06
N TYR A 141 -3.10 10.87 -7.98
CA TYR A 141 -3.93 11.58 -6.99
C TYR A 141 -3.26 12.90 -6.49
#